data_829322fb3a3ed788f944f02854c2557b
#
_entry.id   829322fb3a3ed788f944f02854c2557b
#
_cell.length_a   1.000
_cell.length_b   1.000
_cell.length_c   1.000
_cell.angle_alpha   90.00
_cell.angle_beta   90.00
_cell.angle_gamma   90.00
#
_symmetry.space_group_name_H-M   'P 1'
#
loop_
_entity.id
_entity.type
_entity.pdbx_description
1 polymer ?
#
loop_
_entity_poly.entity_id
_entity_poly.type
_entity_poly.pdbx_seq_one_letter_code
_entity_poly.pdbx_strand_id
1 'polypeptide(L)'
;MGPPGGGKTLLAKAVAGEAKVPFFSISGSDFVEMFVGVGASRVRDLFDNAKKNSPCIIFIDEIDAVGRQRGAGLGGGHDEREQTLNQLLVEMDGFTVNEGIIVMAATNRVDILDPALLRAGRFDRQVYVNYPDVKGREEILRVHAKGKPLSSEVDLKTLAKMTPGFIGADLENVLNEAAILTARRNKEEIGMAEIEEAITRVIAGPEKKSKVITEKDKRCTAYHEVGHAICAKMLPNCDKVHEISIIPRAVSYTHLDVYKRQIPISVDTAVHSGLKIGH
;
A
#
# COMPACT_ATOMS: atom_id res chain seq x y z
N MET A 1 8.61 -2.32 8.09
CA MET A 1 8.61 -2.87 6.73
C MET A 1 7.21 -3.34 6.39
N GLY A 2 6.76 -3.29 5.13
CA GLY A 2 5.43 -3.76 4.74
C GLY A 2 4.86 -3.02 3.52
N PRO A 3 3.64 -3.36 3.06
CA PRO A 3 3.05 -2.77 1.87
C PRO A 3 2.85 -1.24 2.00
N PRO A 4 2.84 -0.49 0.89
CA PRO A 4 2.47 0.92 0.90
C PRO A 4 1.06 1.09 1.47
N GLY A 5 0.80 2.17 2.23
CA GLY A 5 -0.51 2.39 2.85
C GLY A 5 -0.88 1.47 4.03
N GLY A 6 0.05 0.61 4.48
CA GLY A 6 -0.15 -0.29 5.63
C GLY A 6 -0.08 0.37 7.01
N GLY A 7 0.09 1.70 7.10
CA GLY A 7 0.10 2.43 8.38
C GLY A 7 1.46 2.52 9.08
N LYS A 8 2.58 2.25 8.38
CA LYS A 8 3.93 2.29 8.97
C LYS A 8 4.26 3.63 9.64
N THR A 9 3.99 4.73 8.97
CA THR A 9 4.20 6.11 9.48
C THR A 9 3.29 6.40 10.69
N LEU A 10 2.03 5.92 10.65
CA LEU A 10 1.10 6.04 11.79
C LEU A 10 1.59 5.25 13.00
N LEU A 11 2.12 4.05 12.79
CA LEU A 11 2.68 3.23 13.86
C LEU A 11 3.86 3.95 14.54
N ALA A 12 4.77 4.54 13.76
CA ALA A 12 5.89 5.30 14.31
C ALA A 12 5.43 6.52 15.14
N LYS A 13 4.43 7.26 14.64
CA LYS A 13 3.81 8.36 15.38
C LYS A 13 3.12 7.91 16.66
N ALA A 14 2.43 6.76 16.62
CA ALA A 14 1.78 6.19 17.79
C ALA A 14 2.80 5.81 18.88
N VAL A 15 3.93 5.19 18.49
CA VAL A 15 5.03 4.88 19.41
C VAL A 15 5.58 6.13 20.09
N ALA A 16 5.81 7.20 19.33
CA ALA A 16 6.29 8.45 19.89
C ALA A 16 5.27 9.11 20.85
N GLY A 17 3.98 9.07 20.49
CA GLY A 17 2.89 9.57 21.33
C GLY A 17 2.76 8.79 22.64
N GLU A 18 2.90 7.45 22.60
CA GLU A 18 2.86 6.62 23.80
C GLU A 18 4.09 6.84 24.68
N ALA A 19 5.26 6.97 24.08
CA ALA A 19 6.50 7.27 24.78
C ALA A 19 6.58 8.72 25.29
N LYS A 20 5.71 9.61 24.80
CA LYS A 20 5.69 11.05 25.15
C LYS A 20 7.03 11.75 24.92
N VAL A 21 7.69 11.42 23.82
CA VAL A 21 8.97 12.00 23.42
C VAL A 21 8.85 12.78 22.11
N PRO A 22 9.74 13.76 21.85
CA PRO A 22 9.82 14.46 20.57
C PRO A 22 9.96 13.48 19.39
N PHE A 23 9.31 13.82 18.28
CA PHE A 23 9.29 13.01 17.07
C PHE A 23 9.77 13.82 15.86
N PHE A 24 10.93 13.46 15.34
CA PHE A 24 11.51 14.07 14.15
C PHE A 24 11.25 13.18 12.96
N SER A 25 10.49 13.65 11.98
CA SER A 25 10.13 12.87 10.78
C SER A 25 10.68 13.52 9.53
N ILE A 26 11.32 12.71 8.69
CA ILE A 26 11.83 13.12 7.39
C ILE A 26 11.56 12.00 6.36
N SER A 27 11.41 12.36 5.09
CA SER A 27 11.40 11.37 4.01
C SER A 27 12.81 11.09 3.51
N GLY A 28 13.11 9.83 3.18
CA GLY A 28 14.36 9.47 2.53
C GLY A 28 14.57 10.21 1.21
N SER A 29 13.49 10.59 0.52
CA SER A 29 13.55 11.42 -0.69
C SER A 29 14.09 12.83 -0.44
N ASP A 30 13.89 13.38 0.77
CA ASP A 30 14.37 14.71 1.14
C ASP A 30 15.90 14.79 1.26
N PHE A 31 16.55 13.65 1.33
CA PHE A 31 18.02 13.56 1.31
C PHE A 31 18.60 13.45 -0.09
N VAL A 32 17.77 13.18 -1.10
CA VAL A 32 18.21 13.04 -2.49
C VAL A 32 18.09 14.37 -3.20
N GLU A 33 19.20 15.05 -3.37
CA GLU A 33 19.29 16.35 -4.04
C GLU A 33 20.18 16.26 -5.27
N MET A 34 20.08 17.28 -6.15
CA MET A 34 20.96 17.35 -7.33
C MET A 34 22.38 17.83 -7.02
N PHE A 35 22.59 18.43 -5.84
CA PHE A 35 23.89 18.99 -5.46
C PHE A 35 24.60 18.08 -4.47
N VAL A 36 25.83 17.71 -4.80
CA VAL A 36 26.67 16.83 -3.99
C VAL A 36 26.89 17.41 -2.58
N GLY A 37 26.65 16.60 -1.55
CA GLY A 37 26.89 16.93 -0.15
C GLY A 37 25.71 17.57 0.59
N VAL A 38 24.63 17.99 -0.09
CA VAL A 38 23.45 18.57 0.56
C VAL A 38 22.72 17.52 1.38
N GLY A 39 22.50 16.32 0.84
CA GLY A 39 21.89 15.21 1.54
C GLY A 39 22.66 14.82 2.80
N ALA A 40 23.97 14.70 2.72
CA ALA A 40 24.81 14.40 3.88
C ALA A 40 24.76 15.51 4.95
N SER A 41 24.65 16.78 4.56
CA SER A 41 24.46 17.89 5.51
C SER A 41 23.12 17.79 6.23
N ARG A 42 22.03 17.51 5.51
CA ARG A 42 20.68 17.33 6.11
C ARG A 42 20.66 16.16 7.11
N VAL A 43 21.36 15.08 6.82
CA VAL A 43 21.50 13.95 7.76
C VAL A 43 22.15 14.46 9.04
N ARG A 44 23.29 15.15 8.96
CA ARG A 44 23.97 15.71 10.15
C ARG A 44 23.04 16.64 10.94
N ASP A 45 22.40 17.57 10.27
CA ASP A 45 21.50 18.54 10.91
C ASP A 45 20.34 17.84 11.66
N LEU A 46 19.76 16.78 11.07
CA LEU A 46 18.74 15.98 11.69
C LEU A 46 19.22 15.32 12.99
N PHE A 47 20.39 14.67 12.93
CA PHE A 47 20.98 13.97 14.07
C PHE A 47 21.46 14.96 15.17
N ASP A 48 22.02 16.08 14.80
CA ASP A 48 22.40 17.15 15.74
C ASP A 48 21.19 17.76 16.45
N ASN A 49 20.08 17.95 15.74
CA ASN A 49 18.83 18.38 16.33
C ASN A 49 18.25 17.34 17.30
N ALA A 50 18.35 16.07 16.96
CA ALA A 50 17.92 14.98 17.82
C ALA A 50 18.76 14.89 19.10
N LYS A 51 20.08 15.02 18.99
CA LYS A 51 20.99 15.07 20.16
C LYS A 51 20.65 16.20 21.13
N LYS A 52 20.27 17.37 20.62
CA LYS A 52 19.85 18.52 21.45
C LYS A 52 18.51 18.32 22.15
N ASN A 53 17.65 17.43 21.64
CA ASN A 53 16.29 17.20 22.12
C ASN A 53 16.08 15.77 22.67
N SER A 54 17.16 15.14 23.10
CA SER A 54 17.08 13.80 23.70
C SER A 54 16.35 13.85 25.06
N PRO A 55 15.51 12.82 25.40
CA PRO A 55 15.21 11.63 24.62
C PRO A 55 14.21 11.89 23.49
N CYS A 56 14.44 11.32 22.29
CA CYS A 56 13.59 11.53 21.12
C CYS A 56 13.57 10.33 20.16
N ILE A 57 12.65 10.38 19.19
CA ILE A 57 12.58 9.42 18.10
C ILE A 57 12.84 10.15 16.77
N ILE A 58 13.78 9.62 15.98
CA ILE A 58 13.99 9.96 14.58
C ILE A 58 13.25 8.94 13.74
N PHE A 59 12.42 9.41 12.81
CA PHE A 59 11.71 8.54 11.86
C PHE A 59 12.07 8.93 10.43
N ILE A 60 12.61 7.97 9.68
CA ILE A 60 12.95 8.14 8.27
C ILE A 60 11.97 7.30 7.45
N ASP A 61 11.04 7.97 6.76
CA ASP A 61 10.13 7.29 5.84
C ASP A 61 10.82 7.07 4.49
N GLU A 62 10.41 6.04 3.76
CA GLU A 62 10.96 5.70 2.45
C GLU A 62 12.50 5.62 2.43
N ILE A 63 13.09 4.96 3.42
CA ILE A 63 14.56 4.85 3.57
C ILE A 63 15.23 4.25 2.32
N ASP A 64 14.49 3.49 1.52
CA ASP A 64 14.95 2.91 0.26
C ASP A 64 15.31 3.97 -0.81
N ALA A 65 14.90 5.22 -0.65
CA ALA A 65 15.34 6.31 -1.52
C ALA A 65 16.85 6.57 -1.44
N VAL A 66 17.43 6.43 -0.23
CA VAL A 66 18.88 6.60 0.01
C VAL A 66 19.59 5.28 0.32
N GLY A 67 18.89 4.33 0.93
CA GLY A 67 19.44 3.07 1.42
C GLY A 67 19.51 1.94 0.40
N ARG A 68 19.41 2.22 -0.89
CA ARG A 68 19.46 1.20 -1.94
C ARG A 68 20.87 0.61 -2.10
N GLN A 69 20.94 -0.71 -2.35
CA GLN A 69 22.19 -1.41 -2.66
C GLN A 69 22.96 -0.74 -3.80
N ARG A 70 24.28 -0.74 -3.69
CA ARG A 70 25.22 -0.28 -4.70
C ARG A 70 25.04 -1.11 -5.96
N GLY A 71 24.56 -0.51 -7.03
CA GLY A 71 24.41 -1.15 -8.34
C GLY A 71 25.42 -0.58 -9.33
N ALA A 72 25.88 -1.41 -10.25
CA ALA A 72 26.75 -0.99 -11.36
C ALA A 72 25.94 -0.13 -12.36
N GLY A 73 25.65 1.13 -12.00
CA GLY A 73 24.99 2.12 -12.84
C GLY A 73 25.94 3.27 -13.13
N LEU A 74 26.22 3.50 -14.42
CA LEU A 74 26.98 4.65 -14.91
C LEU A 74 26.11 5.91 -14.85
N GLY A 75 26.29 6.77 -13.79
CA GLY A 75 25.60 8.07 -13.75
C GLY A 75 25.83 8.84 -12.44
N GLY A 76 26.11 10.14 -12.51
CA GLY A 76 26.52 11.04 -11.42
C GLY A 76 25.53 11.23 -10.25
N GLY A 77 24.30 10.69 -10.32
CA GLY A 77 23.36 10.70 -9.19
C GLY A 77 23.57 9.56 -8.18
N HIS A 78 24.52 8.66 -8.43
CA HIS A 78 24.85 7.56 -7.52
C HIS A 78 25.81 8.01 -6.41
N ASP A 79 26.75 8.90 -6.71
CA ASP A 79 27.78 9.35 -5.76
C ASP A 79 27.15 10.12 -4.59
N GLU A 80 26.14 10.93 -4.85
CA GLU A 80 25.46 11.70 -3.80
C GLU A 80 24.66 10.80 -2.85
N ARG A 81 23.91 9.84 -3.40
CA ARG A 81 23.14 8.89 -2.57
C ARG A 81 24.07 8.03 -1.72
N GLU A 82 25.18 7.59 -2.29
CA GLU A 82 26.18 6.81 -1.57
C GLU A 82 26.83 7.65 -0.45
N GLN A 83 27.16 8.90 -0.72
CA GLN A 83 27.68 9.82 0.29
C GLN A 83 26.68 10.06 1.42
N THR A 84 25.40 10.24 1.08
CA THR A 84 24.31 10.42 2.06
C THR A 84 24.09 9.17 2.89
N LEU A 85 24.08 7.98 2.26
CA LEU A 85 24.00 6.71 2.96
C LEU A 85 25.18 6.51 3.91
N ASN A 86 26.41 6.78 3.45
CA ASN A 86 27.59 6.66 4.30
C ASN A 86 27.52 7.62 5.50
N GLN A 87 27.05 8.86 5.29
CA GLN A 87 26.84 9.81 6.40
C GLN A 87 25.80 9.28 7.40
N LEU A 88 24.68 8.74 6.91
CA LEU A 88 23.65 8.14 7.76
C LEU A 88 24.22 6.99 8.62
N LEU A 89 25.03 6.12 8.02
CA LEU A 89 25.70 5.04 8.74
C LEU A 89 26.68 5.56 9.79
N VAL A 90 27.43 6.61 9.49
CA VAL A 90 28.37 7.25 10.43
C VAL A 90 27.61 7.85 11.61
N GLU A 91 26.51 8.57 11.38
CA GLU A 91 25.70 9.15 12.46
C GLU A 91 25.08 8.06 13.35
N MET A 92 24.59 6.96 12.75
CA MET A 92 24.06 5.84 13.51
C MET A 92 25.13 5.12 14.35
N ASP A 93 26.32 4.91 13.80
CA ASP A 93 27.44 4.28 14.50
C ASP A 93 28.03 5.20 15.57
N GLY A 94 27.80 6.51 15.46
CA GLY A 94 28.26 7.53 16.42
C GLY A 94 27.42 7.64 17.69
N PHE A 95 26.31 6.92 17.82
CA PHE A 95 25.52 6.93 19.04
C PHE A 95 26.19 6.14 20.17
N THR A 96 26.33 6.76 21.30
CA THR A 96 26.68 6.08 22.54
C THR A 96 25.44 5.48 23.20
N VAL A 97 25.61 4.37 23.93
CA VAL A 97 24.51 3.54 24.49
C VAL A 97 23.50 4.31 25.36
N ASN A 98 23.78 5.56 25.75
CA ASN A 98 22.97 6.33 26.71
C ASN A 98 22.39 7.64 26.15
N GLU A 99 22.42 7.89 24.85
CA GLU A 99 21.94 9.16 24.29
C GLU A 99 20.39 9.28 24.24
N GLY A 100 19.66 8.22 24.52
CA GLY A 100 18.20 8.24 24.56
C GLY A 100 17.52 8.50 23.20
N ILE A 101 18.25 8.31 22.09
CA ILE A 101 17.72 8.50 20.73
C ILE A 101 17.39 7.15 20.13
N ILE A 102 16.16 7.02 19.58
CA ILE A 102 15.73 5.83 18.85
C ILE A 102 15.55 6.22 17.39
N VAL A 103 16.24 5.52 16.50
CA VAL A 103 16.09 5.70 15.05
C VAL A 103 15.15 4.63 14.51
N MET A 104 14.09 5.05 13.86
CA MET A 104 13.13 4.19 13.17
C MET A 104 13.15 4.52 11.68
N ALA A 105 13.02 3.51 10.84
CA ALA A 105 12.86 3.70 9.39
C ALA A 105 11.72 2.88 8.84
N ALA A 106 11.08 3.38 7.80
CA ALA A 106 10.06 2.65 7.06
C ALA A 106 10.47 2.46 5.60
N THR A 107 10.14 1.30 5.04
CA THR A 107 10.30 1.00 3.62
C THR A 107 9.19 0.08 3.13
N ASN A 108 8.87 0.21 1.86
CA ASN A 108 8.01 -0.71 1.11
C ASN A 108 8.84 -1.81 0.40
N ARG A 109 10.16 -1.62 0.28
CA ARG A 109 11.05 -2.43 -0.53
C ARG A 109 12.28 -2.86 0.24
N VAL A 110 12.13 -3.93 1.02
CA VAL A 110 13.23 -4.50 1.81
C VAL A 110 14.31 -5.13 0.91
N ASP A 111 13.88 -5.66 -0.23
CA ASP A 111 14.69 -6.36 -1.22
C ASP A 111 15.85 -5.53 -1.79
N ILE A 112 15.69 -4.20 -1.80
CA ILE A 112 16.69 -3.29 -2.37
C ILE A 112 17.58 -2.58 -1.35
N LEU A 113 17.31 -2.76 -0.04
CA LEU A 113 18.10 -2.10 1.00
C LEU A 113 19.54 -2.63 1.06
N ASP A 114 20.48 -1.72 1.32
CA ASP A 114 21.87 -2.07 1.58
C ASP A 114 21.96 -2.89 2.88
N PRO A 115 22.57 -4.09 2.85
CA PRO A 115 22.75 -4.92 4.04
C PRO A 115 23.47 -4.22 5.20
N ALA A 116 24.26 -3.18 4.91
CA ALA A 116 24.93 -2.40 5.93
C ALA A 116 23.97 -1.69 6.88
N LEU A 117 22.77 -1.31 6.42
CA LEU A 117 21.71 -0.72 7.25
C LEU A 117 21.12 -1.71 8.25
N LEU A 118 21.11 -2.99 7.91
CA LEU A 118 20.44 -4.04 8.69
C LEU A 118 21.38 -4.74 9.69
N ARG A 119 22.62 -4.23 9.85
CA ARG A 119 23.59 -4.78 10.81
C ARG A 119 23.23 -4.39 12.24
N ALA A 120 23.70 -5.21 13.19
CA ALA A 120 23.61 -4.89 14.62
C ALA A 120 24.21 -3.53 14.95
N GLY A 121 23.54 -2.78 15.83
CA GLY A 121 23.92 -1.39 16.15
C GLY A 121 23.29 -0.34 15.23
N ARG A 122 22.54 -0.77 14.19
CA ARG A 122 21.81 0.10 13.26
C ARG A 122 20.34 -0.28 13.29
N PHE A 123 19.72 -0.70 12.15
CA PHE A 123 18.35 -1.23 12.14
C PHE A 123 18.35 -2.74 12.44
N ASP A 124 18.69 -3.10 13.66
CA ASP A 124 18.80 -4.47 14.14
C ASP A 124 17.45 -5.14 14.38
N ARG A 125 16.40 -4.35 14.63
CA ARG A 125 15.03 -4.85 14.84
C ARG A 125 14.16 -4.57 13.63
N GLN A 126 13.64 -5.64 13.05
CA GLN A 126 12.76 -5.58 11.88
C GLN A 126 11.32 -5.91 12.28
N VAL A 127 10.42 -4.98 12.06
CA VAL A 127 8.98 -5.12 12.30
C VAL A 127 8.25 -5.17 10.97
N TYR A 128 7.51 -6.25 10.74
CA TYR A 128 6.71 -6.42 9.53
C TYR A 128 5.27 -6.04 9.79
N VAL A 129 4.78 -5.04 9.06
CA VAL A 129 3.38 -4.65 9.04
C VAL A 129 2.72 -5.41 7.89
N ASN A 130 1.98 -6.46 8.22
CA ASN A 130 1.30 -7.31 7.26
C ASN A 130 -0.05 -6.71 6.83
N TYR A 131 -0.67 -7.33 5.82
CA TYR A 131 -2.06 -7.04 5.48
C TYR A 131 -2.97 -7.31 6.68
N PRO A 132 -3.94 -6.41 6.98
CA PRO A 132 -4.83 -6.60 8.11
C PRO A 132 -5.77 -7.79 7.87
N ASP A 133 -6.01 -8.56 8.93
CA ASP A 133 -7.04 -9.59 8.96
C ASP A 133 -8.45 -8.96 9.02
N VAL A 134 -9.50 -9.77 9.07
CA VAL A 134 -10.90 -9.26 9.10
C VAL A 134 -11.15 -8.35 10.30
N LYS A 135 -10.59 -8.71 11.47
CA LYS A 135 -10.70 -7.90 12.68
C LYS A 135 -9.96 -6.58 12.55
N GLY A 136 -8.71 -6.62 12.07
CA GLY A 136 -7.91 -5.42 11.83
C GLY A 136 -8.58 -4.48 10.83
N ARG A 137 -9.18 -5.01 9.74
CA ARG A 137 -9.93 -4.19 8.79
C ARG A 137 -11.16 -3.54 9.43
N GLU A 138 -11.90 -4.26 10.28
CA GLU A 138 -13.03 -3.69 11.00
C GLU A 138 -12.60 -2.54 11.92
N GLU A 139 -11.49 -2.70 12.64
CA GLU A 139 -10.94 -1.65 13.51
C GLU A 139 -10.45 -0.43 12.71
N ILE A 140 -9.77 -0.65 11.59
CA ILE A 140 -9.35 0.42 10.67
C ILE A 140 -10.56 1.17 10.13
N LEU A 141 -11.59 0.45 9.65
CA LEU A 141 -12.83 1.05 9.19
C LEU A 141 -13.50 1.88 10.29
N ARG A 142 -13.52 1.39 11.53
CA ARG A 142 -14.07 2.12 12.68
C ARG A 142 -13.33 3.42 12.95
N VAL A 143 -12.01 3.45 12.75
CA VAL A 143 -11.21 4.68 12.89
C VAL A 143 -11.55 5.67 11.78
N HIS A 144 -11.61 5.23 10.53
CA HIS A 144 -11.88 6.11 9.37
C HIS A 144 -13.38 6.47 9.22
N ALA A 145 -14.27 5.76 9.89
CA ALA A 145 -15.70 6.08 9.99
C ALA A 145 -15.99 7.26 10.93
N LYS A 146 -15.07 7.57 11.85
CA LYS A 146 -15.25 8.70 12.78
C LYS A 146 -15.44 10.01 12.01
N GLY A 147 -16.54 10.71 12.32
CA GLY A 147 -16.85 11.98 11.66
C GLY A 147 -17.52 11.88 10.29
N LYS A 148 -17.81 10.66 9.81
CA LYS A 148 -18.60 10.45 8.59
C LYS A 148 -20.05 10.05 8.97
N PRO A 149 -21.08 10.61 8.31
CA PRO A 149 -22.48 10.26 8.56
C PRO A 149 -22.81 8.90 7.94
N LEU A 150 -22.55 7.82 8.66
CA LEU A 150 -22.93 6.47 8.23
C LEU A 150 -24.37 6.18 8.64
N SER A 151 -25.14 5.59 7.74
CA SER A 151 -26.48 5.07 8.05
C SER A 151 -26.42 3.94 9.08
N SER A 152 -27.44 3.78 9.88
CA SER A 152 -27.56 2.71 10.87
C SER A 152 -27.53 1.29 10.27
N GLU A 153 -27.80 1.16 8.98
CA GLU A 153 -27.75 -0.11 8.24
C GLU A 153 -26.33 -0.57 7.90
N VAL A 154 -25.32 0.32 8.03
CA VAL A 154 -23.94 0.02 7.66
C VAL A 154 -23.27 -0.80 8.75
N ASP A 155 -23.02 -2.08 8.46
CA ASP A 155 -22.27 -2.97 9.33
C ASP A 155 -20.78 -3.02 8.91
N LEU A 156 -19.91 -2.42 9.72
CA LEU A 156 -18.46 -2.39 9.49
C LEU A 156 -17.85 -3.79 9.47
N LYS A 157 -18.43 -4.75 10.18
CA LYS A 157 -17.96 -6.13 10.19
C LYS A 157 -18.24 -6.83 8.86
N THR A 158 -19.40 -6.60 8.29
CA THR A 158 -19.75 -7.08 6.95
C THR A 158 -18.85 -6.43 5.91
N LEU A 159 -18.62 -5.12 6.01
CA LEU A 159 -17.71 -4.38 5.14
C LEU A 159 -16.27 -4.92 5.21
N ALA A 160 -15.77 -5.24 6.40
CA ALA A 160 -14.46 -5.85 6.57
C ALA A 160 -14.35 -7.24 5.90
N LYS A 161 -15.44 -8.00 5.82
CA LYS A 161 -15.47 -9.28 5.08
C LYS A 161 -15.48 -9.08 3.57
N MET A 162 -16.12 -8.01 3.09
CA MET A 162 -16.23 -7.69 1.66
C MET A 162 -14.94 -7.10 1.08
N THR A 163 -13.98 -6.72 1.91
CA THR A 163 -12.73 -6.07 1.50
C THR A 163 -11.47 -6.94 1.76
N PRO A 164 -11.40 -8.19 1.26
CA PRO A 164 -10.23 -9.03 1.44
C PRO A 164 -9.01 -8.41 0.74
N GLY A 165 -7.85 -8.41 1.41
CA GLY A 165 -6.61 -7.90 0.87
C GLY A 165 -6.48 -6.37 0.83
N PHE A 166 -7.47 -5.62 1.33
CA PHE A 166 -7.37 -4.17 1.46
C PHE A 166 -6.46 -3.80 2.62
N ILE A 167 -5.69 -2.75 2.40
CA ILE A 167 -4.85 -2.10 3.41
C ILE A 167 -5.56 -0.87 3.99
N GLY A 168 -4.94 -0.24 4.99
CA GLY A 168 -5.54 0.93 5.66
C GLY A 168 -5.91 2.06 4.70
N ALA A 169 -5.03 2.38 3.76
CA ALA A 169 -5.28 3.42 2.76
C ALA A 169 -6.43 3.07 1.79
N ASP A 170 -6.58 1.79 1.41
CA ASP A 170 -7.70 1.36 0.56
C ASP A 170 -9.04 1.51 1.30
N LEU A 171 -9.08 1.11 2.59
CA LEU A 171 -10.28 1.20 3.42
C LEU A 171 -10.69 2.65 3.69
N GLU A 172 -9.72 3.53 3.90
CA GLU A 172 -9.95 4.97 3.99
C GLU A 172 -10.53 5.52 2.69
N ASN A 173 -9.96 5.14 1.55
CA ASN A 173 -10.39 5.56 0.23
C ASN A 173 -11.81 5.08 -0.09
N VAL A 174 -12.17 3.85 0.28
CA VAL A 174 -13.55 3.34 0.14
C VAL A 174 -14.55 4.24 0.85
N LEU A 175 -14.28 4.61 2.11
CA LEU A 175 -15.19 5.47 2.87
C LEU A 175 -15.24 6.90 2.32
N ASN A 176 -14.14 7.40 1.77
CA ASN A 176 -14.10 8.71 1.13
C ASN A 176 -14.87 8.71 -0.20
N GLU A 177 -14.69 7.68 -1.04
CA GLU A 177 -15.45 7.52 -2.29
C GLU A 177 -16.95 7.34 -2.01
N ALA A 178 -17.31 6.55 -0.99
CA ALA A 178 -18.69 6.40 -0.57
C ALA A 178 -19.33 7.73 -0.15
N ALA A 179 -18.60 8.57 0.60
CA ALA A 179 -19.05 9.92 0.96
C ALA A 179 -19.26 10.81 -0.27
N ILE A 180 -18.34 10.75 -1.25
CA ILE A 180 -18.48 11.50 -2.51
C ILE A 180 -19.70 11.02 -3.30
N LEU A 181 -19.93 9.71 -3.35
CA LEU A 181 -21.11 9.14 -4.02
C LEU A 181 -22.42 9.55 -3.35
N THR A 182 -22.45 9.57 -2.03
CA THR A 182 -23.58 10.02 -1.22
C THR A 182 -23.93 11.46 -1.52
N ALA A 183 -22.93 12.35 -1.51
CA ALA A 183 -23.10 13.76 -1.85
C ALA A 183 -23.59 13.96 -3.30
N ARG A 184 -23.08 13.20 -4.26
CA ARG A 184 -23.53 13.24 -5.67
C ARG A 184 -24.98 12.80 -5.85
N ARG A 185 -25.48 11.97 -4.95
CA ARG A 185 -26.88 11.50 -4.94
C ARG A 185 -27.80 12.36 -4.07
N ASN A 186 -27.28 13.48 -3.53
CA ASN A 186 -27.97 14.37 -2.60
C ASN A 186 -28.58 13.62 -1.39
N LYS A 187 -27.86 12.62 -0.87
CA LYS A 187 -28.19 11.91 0.36
C LYS A 187 -27.44 12.51 1.53
N GLU A 188 -28.01 12.44 2.72
CA GLU A 188 -27.39 12.95 3.96
C GLU A 188 -26.52 11.91 4.66
N GLU A 189 -26.80 10.63 4.46
CA GLU A 189 -26.11 9.53 5.10
C GLU A 189 -25.53 8.56 4.07
N ILE A 190 -24.37 7.98 4.41
CA ILE A 190 -23.67 6.98 3.59
C ILE A 190 -24.35 5.63 3.82
N GLY A 191 -25.02 5.11 2.82
CA GLY A 191 -25.66 3.80 2.85
C GLY A 191 -24.75 2.67 2.35
N MET A 192 -25.21 1.43 2.53
CA MET A 192 -24.47 0.24 2.09
C MET A 192 -24.27 0.21 0.57
N ALA A 193 -25.25 0.65 -0.21
CA ALA A 193 -25.17 0.70 -1.68
C ALA A 193 -24.07 1.65 -2.18
N GLU A 194 -23.86 2.79 -1.52
CA GLU A 194 -22.79 3.73 -1.84
C GLU A 194 -21.42 3.13 -1.52
N ILE A 195 -21.31 2.36 -0.44
CA ILE A 195 -20.08 1.68 -0.03
C ILE A 195 -19.73 0.55 -1.00
N GLU A 196 -20.69 -0.27 -1.41
CA GLU A 196 -20.47 -1.35 -2.38
C GLU A 196 -20.00 -0.80 -3.74
N GLU A 197 -20.62 0.28 -4.21
CA GLU A 197 -20.16 0.98 -5.41
C GLU A 197 -18.75 1.57 -5.22
N ALA A 198 -18.43 2.12 -4.04
CA ALA A 198 -17.12 2.64 -3.72
C ALA A 198 -16.05 1.54 -3.70
N ILE A 199 -16.32 0.37 -3.13
CA ILE A 199 -15.43 -0.79 -3.17
C ILE A 199 -15.10 -1.13 -4.63
N THR A 200 -16.14 -1.23 -5.45
CA THR A 200 -15.97 -1.56 -6.86
C THR A 200 -15.15 -0.51 -7.61
N ARG A 201 -15.31 0.78 -7.28
CA ARG A 201 -14.50 1.86 -7.86
C ARG A 201 -13.04 1.83 -7.41
N VAL A 202 -12.77 1.52 -6.15
CA VAL A 202 -11.41 1.41 -5.63
C VAL A 202 -10.67 0.26 -6.29
N ILE A 203 -11.34 -0.85 -6.53
CA ILE A 203 -10.74 -2.04 -7.18
C ILE A 203 -10.56 -1.83 -8.70
N ALA A 204 -11.62 -1.46 -9.39
CA ALA A 204 -11.69 -1.47 -10.86
C ALA A 204 -11.61 -0.09 -11.51
N GLY A 205 -11.56 0.97 -10.70
CA GLY A 205 -11.61 2.36 -11.16
C GLY A 205 -13.01 2.82 -11.59
N PRO A 206 -13.16 4.09 -11.96
CA PRO A 206 -14.43 4.67 -12.38
C PRO A 206 -14.91 4.07 -13.70
N GLU A 207 -16.23 3.95 -13.86
CA GLU A 207 -16.85 3.48 -15.10
C GLU A 207 -16.57 4.44 -16.26
N LYS A 208 -16.14 3.89 -17.39
CA LYS A 208 -15.98 4.66 -18.65
C LYS A 208 -17.31 4.77 -19.39
N LYS A 209 -18.11 5.78 -19.06
CA LYS A 209 -19.42 6.02 -19.69
C LYS A 209 -19.33 6.53 -21.13
N SER A 210 -18.15 6.95 -21.60
CA SER A 210 -17.97 7.59 -22.92
C SER A 210 -17.64 6.62 -24.07
N LYS A 211 -17.45 5.33 -23.80
CA LYS A 211 -17.14 4.36 -24.86
C LYS A 211 -18.44 3.88 -25.50
N VAL A 212 -18.65 4.23 -26.77
CA VAL A 212 -19.72 3.65 -27.58
C VAL A 212 -19.35 2.19 -27.85
N ILE A 213 -20.05 1.26 -27.21
CA ILE A 213 -19.85 -0.18 -27.37
C ILE A 213 -20.93 -0.65 -28.37
N THR A 214 -20.51 -1.34 -29.43
CA THR A 214 -21.47 -1.90 -30.38
C THR A 214 -22.22 -3.09 -29.77
N GLU A 215 -23.42 -3.39 -30.26
CA GLU A 215 -24.17 -4.55 -29.76
C GLU A 215 -23.43 -5.88 -29.96
N LYS A 216 -22.60 -5.97 -30.99
CA LYS A 216 -21.73 -7.12 -31.25
C LYS A 216 -20.66 -7.25 -30.18
N ASP A 217 -20.02 -6.12 -29.79
CA ASP A 217 -19.00 -6.12 -28.72
C ASP A 217 -19.62 -6.45 -27.38
N LYS A 218 -20.80 -5.92 -27.08
CA LYS A 218 -21.53 -6.25 -25.84
C LYS A 218 -21.79 -7.76 -25.72
N ARG A 219 -22.27 -8.37 -26.81
CA ARG A 219 -22.52 -9.82 -26.84
C ARG A 219 -21.23 -10.61 -26.65
N CYS A 220 -20.18 -10.26 -27.38
CA CYS A 220 -18.90 -10.95 -27.27
C CYS A 220 -18.33 -10.87 -25.85
N THR A 221 -18.31 -9.66 -25.25
CA THR A 221 -17.87 -9.47 -23.88
C THR A 221 -18.74 -10.23 -22.89
N ALA A 222 -20.07 -10.20 -23.05
CA ALA A 222 -20.99 -10.92 -22.17
C ALA A 222 -20.72 -12.43 -22.17
N TYR A 223 -20.53 -13.05 -23.35
CA TYR A 223 -20.20 -14.48 -23.43
C TYR A 223 -18.84 -14.79 -22.80
N HIS A 224 -17.85 -13.91 -22.98
CA HIS A 224 -16.53 -14.08 -22.39
C HIS A 224 -16.60 -14.05 -20.85
N GLU A 225 -17.25 -13.02 -20.28
CA GLU A 225 -17.36 -12.84 -18.84
C GLU A 225 -18.22 -13.94 -18.17
N VAL A 226 -19.31 -14.35 -18.82
CA VAL A 226 -20.14 -15.46 -18.34
C VAL A 226 -19.34 -16.78 -18.39
N GLY A 227 -18.50 -16.97 -19.40
CA GLY A 227 -17.60 -18.12 -19.48
C GLY A 227 -16.66 -18.21 -18.28
N HIS A 228 -16.02 -17.10 -17.90
CA HIS A 228 -15.20 -17.03 -16.69
C HIS A 228 -16.00 -17.33 -15.42
N ALA A 229 -17.19 -16.75 -15.30
CA ALA A 229 -18.06 -16.96 -14.13
C ALA A 229 -18.48 -18.44 -13.99
N ILE A 230 -18.81 -19.11 -15.09
CA ILE A 230 -19.14 -20.55 -15.10
C ILE A 230 -17.92 -21.36 -14.66
N CYS A 231 -16.74 -21.11 -15.23
CA CYS A 231 -15.51 -21.80 -14.86
C CYS A 231 -15.20 -21.61 -13.36
N ALA A 232 -15.30 -20.40 -12.85
CA ALA A 232 -15.07 -20.11 -11.43
C ALA A 232 -16.07 -20.82 -10.52
N LYS A 233 -17.34 -20.92 -10.93
CA LYS A 233 -18.37 -21.63 -10.17
C LYS A 233 -18.18 -23.15 -10.16
N MET A 234 -17.63 -23.71 -11.24
CA MET A 234 -17.47 -25.16 -11.39
C MET A 234 -16.16 -25.68 -10.79
N LEU A 235 -15.15 -24.83 -10.62
CA LEU A 235 -13.86 -25.23 -10.05
C LEU A 235 -13.88 -25.16 -8.52
N PRO A 236 -13.40 -26.19 -7.81
CA PRO A 236 -13.53 -26.28 -6.35
C PRO A 236 -12.69 -25.29 -5.56
N ASN A 237 -11.66 -24.72 -6.21
CA ASN A 237 -10.69 -23.82 -5.55
C ASN A 237 -10.81 -22.36 -6.00
N CYS A 238 -11.91 -21.98 -6.62
CA CYS A 238 -12.17 -20.60 -7.05
C CYS A 238 -13.06 -19.87 -6.07
N ASP A 239 -12.84 -18.55 -5.93
CA ASP A 239 -13.69 -17.68 -5.15
C ASP A 239 -15.10 -17.56 -5.75
N LYS A 240 -16.07 -17.22 -4.90
CA LYS A 240 -17.47 -17.04 -5.34
C LYS A 240 -17.57 -15.82 -6.26
N VAL A 241 -18.26 -15.97 -7.38
CA VAL A 241 -18.60 -14.87 -8.28
C VAL A 241 -19.64 -13.98 -7.61
N HIS A 242 -19.33 -12.71 -7.41
CA HIS A 242 -20.22 -11.72 -6.81
C HIS A 242 -21.01 -10.95 -7.86
N GLU A 243 -20.36 -10.52 -8.93
CA GLU A 243 -20.93 -9.67 -9.97
C GLU A 243 -20.32 -10.01 -11.32
N ILE A 244 -21.08 -9.84 -12.39
CA ILE A 244 -20.63 -9.92 -13.78
C ILE A 244 -21.02 -8.60 -14.45
N SER A 245 -20.04 -7.86 -15.02
CA SER A 245 -20.29 -6.58 -15.68
C SER A 245 -19.67 -6.56 -17.08
N ILE A 246 -20.38 -6.02 -18.05
CA ILE A 246 -19.88 -5.79 -19.42
C ILE A 246 -19.43 -4.33 -19.63
N ILE A 247 -19.55 -3.49 -18.59
CA ILE A 247 -19.20 -2.07 -18.67
C ILE A 247 -17.68 -1.93 -18.43
N PRO A 248 -16.91 -1.35 -19.38
CA PRO A 248 -15.48 -1.18 -19.21
C PRO A 248 -15.18 -0.14 -18.12
N ARG A 249 -14.27 -0.48 -17.20
CA ARG A 249 -13.76 0.42 -16.17
C ARG A 249 -12.39 0.99 -16.54
N ALA A 250 -11.86 1.93 -15.75
CA ALA A 250 -10.63 2.67 -16.07
C ALA A 250 -9.39 1.79 -16.18
N VAL A 251 -9.32 0.74 -15.38
CA VAL A 251 -8.30 -0.30 -15.53
C VAL A 251 -8.82 -1.29 -16.56
N SER A 252 -7.99 -1.63 -17.55
CA SER A 252 -8.33 -2.59 -18.61
C SER A 252 -8.38 -4.02 -18.04
N TYR A 253 -9.19 -4.22 -16.99
CA TYR A 253 -9.52 -5.56 -16.55
C TYR A 253 -10.74 -6.01 -17.35
N THR A 254 -10.46 -6.86 -18.29
CA THR A 254 -11.47 -7.74 -18.86
C THR A 254 -11.86 -8.83 -17.87
N HIS A 255 -11.31 -8.77 -16.65
CA HIS A 255 -11.56 -9.75 -15.61
C HIS A 255 -12.21 -9.07 -14.43
N LEU A 256 -13.43 -9.45 -14.21
CA LEU A 256 -14.11 -9.20 -13.02
C LEU A 256 -13.49 -9.79 -11.88
N ASP A 257 -13.84 -9.23 -10.74
CA ASP A 257 -13.51 -9.69 -9.39
C ASP A 257 -13.78 -11.17 -9.12
N VAL A 258 -13.25 -11.98 -10.01
CA VAL A 258 -12.95 -13.33 -9.70
C VAL A 258 -11.50 -13.37 -9.36
N TYR A 259 -10.91 -12.67 -8.21
CA TYR A 259 -9.89 -12.65 -8.04
C TYR A 259 -8.88 -12.35 -7.28
N LYS A 260 -8.37 -12.11 -6.79
CA LYS A 260 -7.02 -11.80 -6.29
C LYS A 260 -6.19 -13.00 -5.81
N ARG A 261 -6.62 -14.24 -6.07
CA ARG A 261 -5.80 -15.43 -5.82
C ARG A 261 -5.88 -16.46 -6.96
N GLN A 262 -5.95 -16.01 -8.19
CA GLN A 262 -5.59 -16.92 -9.25
C GLN A 262 -4.07 -16.99 -9.34
N ILE A 263 -3.53 -18.14 -9.08
CA ILE A 263 -2.23 -18.55 -9.60
C ILE A 263 -2.25 -18.20 -11.10
N PRO A 264 -1.31 -17.40 -11.62
CA PRO A 264 -1.25 -17.15 -13.05
C PRO A 264 -1.05 -18.51 -13.74
N ILE A 265 -2.10 -19.04 -14.32
CA ILE A 265 -1.96 -20.13 -15.27
C ILE A 265 -1.37 -19.47 -16.51
N SER A 266 -0.04 -19.44 -16.59
CA SER A 266 0.64 -19.09 -17.82
C SER A 266 0.25 -20.16 -18.84
N VAL A 267 0.11 -19.79 -20.10
CA VAL A 267 -0.17 -20.70 -21.20
C VAL A 267 0.85 -21.86 -21.24
N ASP A 268 2.07 -21.61 -20.78
CA ASP A 268 3.14 -22.62 -20.64
C ASP A 268 2.81 -23.72 -19.63
N THR A 269 2.05 -23.45 -18.57
CA THR A 269 1.68 -24.47 -17.59
C THR A 269 0.59 -25.40 -18.13
N ALA A 270 -0.30 -24.91 -19.01
CA ALA A 270 -1.33 -25.72 -19.66
C ALA A 270 -0.73 -26.71 -20.67
N VAL A 271 0.36 -26.33 -21.36
CA VAL A 271 1.05 -27.21 -22.32
C VAL A 271 1.77 -28.35 -21.60
N HIS A 272 2.30 -28.13 -20.39
CA HIS A 272 2.98 -29.17 -19.62
C HIS A 272 2.03 -30.13 -18.88
N SER A 273 0.79 -29.73 -18.66
CA SER A 273 -0.22 -30.58 -18.00
C SER A 273 -1.00 -31.51 -18.93
N GLY A 274 -0.68 -31.54 -20.23
CA GLY A 274 -1.22 -32.52 -21.16
C GLY A 274 -2.68 -32.30 -21.59
N LEU A 275 -3.27 -31.14 -21.32
CA LEU A 275 -4.60 -30.81 -21.85
C LEU A 275 -4.49 -30.50 -23.35
N LYS A 276 -4.79 -31.48 -24.19
CA LYS A 276 -5.00 -31.28 -25.63
C LYS A 276 -6.31 -30.47 -25.80
N ILE A 277 -6.20 -29.22 -26.18
CA ILE A 277 -7.33 -28.46 -26.70
C ILE A 277 -7.51 -28.88 -28.14
N GLY A 278 -8.55 -29.72 -28.41
CA GLY A 278 -8.95 -30.06 -29.77
C GLY A 278 -9.47 -28.82 -30.52
N HIS A 279 -9.12 -28.75 -31.80
CA HIS A 279 -9.55 -27.73 -32.75
C HIS A 279 -11.05 -27.70 -32.94
#